data_73e1fe8a866427f22d801d6ef89ea470
#
_entry.id   73e1fe8a866427f22d801d6ef89ea470
#
_cell.length_a   1.000
_cell.length_b   1.000
_cell.length_c   1.000
_cell.angle_alpha   90.00
_cell.angle_beta   90.00
_cell.angle_gamma   90.00
#
_symmetry.space_group_name_H-M   'P 1'
#
loop_
_entity.id
_entity.type
_entity.pdbx_description
1 polymer ?
#
loop_
_entity_poly.entity_id
_entity_poly.type
_entity_poly.pdbx_seq_one_letter_code
_entity_poly.pdbx_strand_id
1 'polypeptide(L)'
;RKNYEEGKPVYCIYVAIGQKASTVAALVQTLRDNGALPYTVIVAANASDSASMRYYAPFAGVAIGEYFRDTGRDALIVYDDLSKQAVAYREISLILKRPSGREAYPGDIFYLHSRLLERAAKIIDNQEVAASMNDLPAVLKDKVKGGGSLTALPIIETQAGDVSAYIPTNVISITDGQIFLETALFNRGIRPAINVGISVSRVGGNAQIKPMKKIAGTLKIDQAQFRELESFTKFGGDIDPVTARVIDKGRKNERLLIQPQYEPMAVAVSYTHL
;
A
#
# COMPACT_ATOMS: atom_id res chain seq x y z
N ARG A 1 9.23 11.67 7.86
CA ARG A 1 9.72 12.70 8.76
C ARG A 1 11.21 12.53 9.01
N LYS A 2 11.66 11.39 9.58
CA LYS A 2 13.08 11.14 9.86
C LYS A 2 13.99 11.37 8.64
N ASN A 3 13.66 10.78 7.49
CA ASN A 3 14.43 10.97 6.26
C ASN A 3 14.45 12.44 5.79
N TYR A 4 13.37 13.18 6.01
CA TYR A 4 13.32 14.60 5.69
C TYR A 4 14.25 15.42 6.59
N GLU A 5 14.26 15.13 7.88
CA GLU A 5 15.16 15.74 8.88
C GLU A 5 16.63 15.41 8.61
N GLU A 6 16.91 14.23 8.06
CA GLU A 6 18.25 13.77 7.65
C GLU A 6 18.69 14.28 6.25
N GLY A 7 17.88 15.13 5.59
CA GLY A 7 18.19 15.68 4.26
C GLY A 7 18.04 14.71 3.09
N LYS A 8 17.39 13.57 3.30
CA LYS A 8 17.07 12.56 2.26
C LYS A 8 15.57 12.32 2.21
N PRO A 9 14.77 13.32 1.81
CA PRO A 9 13.32 13.22 1.86
C PRO A 9 12.80 12.12 0.92
N VAL A 10 11.81 11.37 1.41
CA VAL A 10 10.90 10.62 0.56
C VAL A 10 9.66 11.49 0.36
N TYR A 11 9.40 11.90 -0.89
CA TYR A 11 8.24 12.72 -1.20
C TYR A 11 6.99 11.85 -1.24
N CYS A 12 5.98 12.25 -0.49
CA CYS A 12 4.73 11.50 -0.37
C CYS A 12 3.66 12.14 -1.26
N ILE A 13 2.97 11.33 -2.04
CA ILE A 13 1.82 11.75 -2.82
C ILE A 13 0.61 10.97 -2.32
N TYR A 14 -0.39 11.67 -1.81
CA TYR A 14 -1.65 11.05 -1.39
C TYR A 14 -2.74 11.41 -2.37
N VAL A 15 -3.30 10.41 -3.03
CA VAL A 15 -4.37 10.58 -4.00
C VAL A 15 -5.69 10.15 -3.36
N ALA A 16 -6.50 11.11 -2.94
CA ALA A 16 -7.84 10.88 -2.40
C ALA A 16 -8.84 10.77 -3.55
N ILE A 17 -9.47 9.61 -3.69
CA ILE A 17 -10.40 9.31 -4.79
C ILE A 17 -11.79 9.02 -4.22
N GLY A 18 -12.75 9.88 -4.50
CA GLY A 18 -14.12 9.72 -4.03
C GLY A 18 -14.28 9.82 -2.51
N GLN A 19 -13.34 10.45 -1.82
CA GLN A 19 -13.41 10.73 -0.39
C GLN A 19 -14.31 11.92 -0.09
N LYS A 20 -14.85 12.01 1.13
CA LYS A 20 -15.55 13.22 1.59
C LYS A 20 -14.54 14.36 1.76
N ALA A 21 -14.91 15.57 1.38
CA ALA A 21 -14.05 16.76 1.54
C ALA A 21 -13.61 16.96 3.01
N SER A 22 -14.48 16.68 3.98
CA SER A 22 -14.14 16.73 5.41
C SER A 22 -13.07 15.72 5.81
N THR A 23 -13.05 14.53 5.23
CA THR A 23 -12.02 13.50 5.47
C THR A 23 -10.67 13.97 4.93
N VAL A 24 -10.65 14.55 3.72
CA VAL A 24 -9.43 15.12 3.13
C VAL A 24 -8.92 16.29 3.97
N ALA A 25 -9.80 17.19 4.42
CA ALA A 25 -9.43 18.29 5.29
C ALA A 25 -8.81 17.82 6.63
N ALA A 26 -9.41 16.80 7.26
CA ALA A 26 -8.88 16.18 8.47
C ALA A 26 -7.49 15.55 8.24
N LEU A 27 -7.29 14.89 7.10
CA LEU A 27 -5.98 14.35 6.71
C LEU A 27 -4.93 15.47 6.57
N VAL A 28 -5.26 16.56 5.88
CA VAL A 28 -4.36 17.72 5.73
C VAL A 28 -3.97 18.26 7.09
N GLN A 29 -4.93 18.40 8.00
CA GLN A 29 -4.66 18.87 9.36
C GLN A 29 -3.74 17.91 10.13
N THR A 30 -4.01 16.59 10.03
CA THR A 30 -3.16 15.56 10.66
C THR A 30 -1.72 15.62 10.15
N LEU A 31 -1.53 15.77 8.82
CA LEU A 31 -0.20 15.89 8.22
C LEU A 31 0.52 17.17 8.69
N ARG A 32 -0.21 18.28 8.85
CA ARG A 32 0.33 19.53 9.36
C ARG A 32 0.77 19.39 10.80
N ASP A 33 -0.08 18.84 11.67
CA ASP A 33 0.18 18.68 13.09
C ASP A 33 1.37 17.75 13.38
N ASN A 34 1.60 16.77 12.48
CA ASN A 34 2.73 15.85 12.56
C ASN A 34 3.97 16.31 11.76
N GLY A 35 3.97 17.53 11.20
CA GLY A 35 5.10 18.08 10.44
C GLY A 35 5.41 17.34 9.14
N ALA A 36 4.41 16.65 8.55
CA ALA A 36 4.58 15.85 7.33
C ALA A 36 4.19 16.62 6.05
N LEU A 37 3.49 17.73 6.18
CA LEU A 37 3.00 18.50 5.03
C LEU A 37 4.11 19.03 4.11
N PRO A 38 5.32 19.45 4.57
CA PRO A 38 6.37 19.98 3.71
C PRO A 38 6.89 19.03 2.64
N TYR A 39 6.75 17.71 2.83
CA TYR A 39 7.17 16.68 1.87
C TYR A 39 5.99 15.85 1.33
N THR A 40 4.75 16.33 1.52
CA THR A 40 3.55 15.61 1.08
C THR A 40 2.74 16.47 0.11
N VAL A 41 2.38 15.87 -1.03
CA VAL A 41 1.44 16.43 -2.01
C VAL A 41 0.11 15.69 -1.90
N ILE A 42 -1.00 16.41 -1.88
CA ILE A 42 -2.34 15.84 -1.86
C ILE A 42 -3.04 16.16 -3.18
N VAL A 43 -3.49 15.12 -3.87
CA VAL A 43 -4.33 15.20 -5.06
C VAL A 43 -5.71 14.67 -4.70
N ALA A 44 -6.72 15.51 -4.75
CA ALA A 44 -8.06 15.12 -4.31
C ALA A 44 -9.09 15.24 -5.44
N ALA A 45 -9.86 14.18 -5.63
CA ALA A 45 -11.12 14.17 -6.36
C ALA A 45 -12.20 13.66 -5.40
N ASN A 46 -13.00 14.57 -4.88
CA ASN A 46 -13.97 14.27 -3.84
C ASN A 46 -15.16 13.44 -4.34
N ALA A 47 -15.97 12.93 -3.43
CA ALA A 47 -17.16 12.15 -3.78
C ALA A 47 -18.20 12.97 -4.58
N SER A 48 -18.24 14.27 -4.40
CA SER A 48 -19.11 15.20 -5.15
C SER A 48 -18.59 15.57 -6.53
N ASP A 49 -17.33 15.27 -6.85
CA ASP A 49 -16.74 15.60 -8.13
C ASP A 49 -17.21 14.60 -9.21
N SER A 50 -17.10 15.01 -10.47
CA SER A 50 -17.51 14.18 -11.60
C SER A 50 -16.74 12.87 -11.67
N ALA A 51 -17.31 11.85 -12.30
CA ALA A 51 -16.64 10.59 -12.57
C ALA A 51 -15.32 10.79 -13.33
N SER A 52 -15.26 11.76 -14.24
CA SER A 52 -14.05 12.11 -14.98
C SER A 52 -12.93 12.58 -14.05
N MET A 53 -13.23 13.42 -13.06
CA MET A 53 -12.22 13.88 -12.09
C MET A 53 -11.70 12.73 -11.25
N ARG A 54 -12.59 11.86 -10.76
CA ARG A 54 -12.20 10.66 -9.99
C ARG A 54 -11.38 9.66 -10.83
N TYR A 55 -11.66 9.61 -12.13
CA TYR A 55 -10.89 8.79 -13.07
C TYR A 55 -9.48 9.34 -13.30
N TYR A 56 -9.32 10.68 -13.50
CA TYR A 56 -8.03 11.28 -13.82
C TYR A 56 -7.12 11.54 -12.62
N ALA A 57 -7.66 11.70 -11.42
CA ALA A 57 -6.87 12.04 -10.23
C ALA A 57 -5.67 11.12 -9.99
N PRO A 58 -5.77 9.76 -10.07
CA PRO A 58 -4.62 8.88 -9.92
C PRO A 58 -3.53 9.12 -10.97
N PHE A 59 -3.90 9.41 -12.20
CA PHE A 59 -2.94 9.69 -13.29
C PHE A 59 -2.23 11.03 -13.06
N ALA A 60 -2.92 12.04 -12.55
CA ALA A 60 -2.29 13.29 -12.15
C ALA A 60 -1.31 13.08 -10.99
N GLY A 61 -1.72 12.27 -9.97
CA GLY A 61 -0.87 11.94 -8.84
C GLY A 61 0.41 11.20 -9.24
N VAL A 62 0.31 10.18 -10.11
CA VAL A 62 1.47 9.43 -10.54
C VAL A 62 2.42 10.26 -11.40
N ALA A 63 1.92 11.19 -12.21
CA ALA A 63 2.77 12.11 -12.97
C ALA A 63 3.63 13.00 -12.05
N ILE A 64 3.10 13.42 -10.91
CA ILE A 64 3.86 14.11 -9.87
C ILE A 64 4.92 13.18 -9.27
N GLY A 65 4.57 11.93 -9.00
CA GLY A 65 5.50 10.91 -8.48
C GLY A 65 6.64 10.62 -9.45
N GLU A 66 6.33 10.51 -10.73
CA GLU A 66 7.34 10.34 -11.81
C GLU A 66 8.30 11.51 -11.89
N TYR A 67 7.83 12.73 -11.72
CA TYR A 67 8.71 13.88 -11.67
C TYR A 67 9.80 13.75 -10.59
N PHE A 68 9.46 13.26 -9.41
CA PHE A 68 10.45 12.98 -8.36
C PHE A 68 11.36 11.82 -8.74
N ARG A 69 10.78 10.70 -9.19
CA ARG A 69 11.52 9.51 -9.62
C ARG A 69 12.53 9.83 -10.72
N ASP A 70 12.10 10.50 -11.77
CA ASP A 70 12.91 10.78 -12.96
C ASP A 70 14.00 11.85 -12.70
N THR A 71 13.83 12.65 -11.67
CA THR A 71 14.84 13.62 -11.21
C THR A 71 15.76 13.07 -10.11
N GLY A 72 15.80 11.74 -9.92
CA GLY A 72 16.73 11.06 -9.01
C GLY A 72 16.34 11.13 -7.53
N ARG A 73 15.05 11.32 -7.23
CA ARG A 73 14.51 11.40 -5.87
C ARG A 73 13.61 10.21 -5.56
N ASP A 74 13.42 9.92 -4.29
CA ASP A 74 12.54 8.85 -3.85
C ASP A 74 11.15 9.41 -3.56
N ALA A 75 10.12 8.72 -4.04
CA ALA A 75 8.73 9.08 -3.82
C ALA A 75 7.87 7.86 -3.44
N LEU A 76 6.84 8.13 -2.64
CA LEU A 76 5.80 7.18 -2.24
C LEU A 76 4.45 7.72 -2.66
N ILE A 77 3.68 6.95 -3.41
CA ILE A 77 2.32 7.32 -3.78
C ILE A 77 1.30 6.36 -3.15
N VAL A 78 0.27 6.93 -2.54
CA VAL A 78 -0.87 6.19 -1.98
C VAL A 78 -2.10 6.54 -2.79
N TYR A 79 -2.81 5.53 -3.30
CA TYR A 79 -4.10 5.70 -3.98
C TYR A 79 -5.23 5.26 -3.06
N ASP A 80 -6.00 6.19 -2.54
CA ASP A 80 -7.10 5.93 -1.60
C ASP A 80 -8.45 6.38 -2.18
N ASP A 81 -9.18 5.49 -2.86
CA ASP A 81 -8.85 4.11 -3.24
C ASP A 81 -9.11 3.85 -4.74
N LEU A 82 -8.47 2.84 -5.28
CA LEU A 82 -8.64 2.46 -6.68
C LEU A 82 -9.97 1.74 -6.96
N SER A 83 -10.66 1.22 -5.95
CA SER A 83 -12.02 0.69 -6.11
C SER A 83 -12.97 1.79 -6.57
N LYS A 84 -12.86 3.00 -6.01
CA LYS A 84 -13.66 4.17 -6.43
C LYS A 84 -13.27 4.69 -7.82
N GLN A 85 -11.97 4.59 -8.19
CA GLN A 85 -11.56 4.87 -9.57
C GLN A 85 -12.21 3.88 -10.55
N ALA A 86 -12.21 2.60 -10.22
CA ALA A 86 -12.85 1.57 -11.05
C ALA A 86 -14.34 1.83 -11.24
N VAL A 87 -15.05 2.21 -10.16
CA VAL A 87 -16.47 2.58 -10.20
C VAL A 87 -16.68 3.80 -11.11
N ALA A 88 -15.86 4.84 -11.00
CA ALA A 88 -15.92 6.01 -11.85
C ALA A 88 -15.70 5.64 -13.33
N TYR A 89 -14.75 4.77 -13.63
CA TYR A 89 -14.51 4.30 -14.99
C TYR A 89 -15.66 3.45 -15.55
N ARG A 90 -16.29 2.63 -14.72
CA ARG A 90 -17.51 1.89 -15.06
C ARG A 90 -18.65 2.85 -15.41
N GLU A 91 -18.86 3.88 -14.59
CA GLU A 91 -19.88 4.90 -14.81
C GLU A 91 -19.67 5.61 -16.17
N ILE A 92 -18.45 6.08 -16.46
CA ILE A 92 -18.11 6.70 -17.76
C ILE A 92 -18.36 5.73 -18.91
N SER A 93 -17.94 4.48 -18.79
CA SER A 93 -18.08 3.45 -19.82
C SER A 93 -19.55 3.13 -20.13
N LEU A 94 -20.40 3.06 -19.09
CA LEU A 94 -21.83 2.84 -19.26
C LEU A 94 -22.53 4.02 -19.94
N ILE A 95 -22.18 5.26 -19.58
CA ILE A 95 -22.68 6.49 -20.24
C ILE A 95 -22.31 6.48 -21.72
N LEU A 96 -21.09 6.06 -22.04
CA LEU A 96 -20.57 5.95 -23.40
C LEU A 96 -21.10 4.71 -24.15
N LYS A 97 -21.98 3.92 -23.52
CA LYS A 97 -22.56 2.67 -24.07
C LYS A 97 -21.50 1.67 -24.53
N ARG A 98 -20.35 1.63 -23.85
CA ARG A 98 -19.32 0.61 -24.11
C ARG A 98 -19.79 -0.77 -23.60
N PRO A 99 -19.43 -1.87 -24.28
CA PRO A 99 -19.78 -3.21 -23.83
C PRO A 99 -19.28 -3.46 -22.43
N SER A 100 -20.15 -3.96 -21.55
CA SER A 100 -19.80 -4.33 -20.18
C SER A 100 -19.55 -5.83 -20.07
N GLY A 101 -18.59 -6.20 -19.21
CA GLY A 101 -18.26 -7.57 -18.84
C GLY A 101 -18.66 -7.89 -17.41
N ARG A 102 -17.81 -8.66 -16.72
CA ARG A 102 -18.02 -9.08 -15.32
C ARG A 102 -18.25 -7.85 -14.41
N GLU A 103 -19.24 -7.93 -13.55
CA GLU A 103 -19.65 -6.88 -12.60
C GLU A 103 -19.93 -5.51 -13.28
N ALA A 104 -20.37 -5.56 -14.54
CA ALA A 104 -20.62 -4.41 -15.39
C ALA A 104 -19.38 -3.51 -15.66
N TYR A 105 -18.19 -3.98 -15.37
CA TYR A 105 -16.96 -3.29 -15.77
C TYR A 105 -16.68 -3.44 -17.27
N PRO A 106 -16.08 -2.43 -17.92
CA PRO A 106 -15.63 -2.54 -19.30
C PRO A 106 -14.49 -3.56 -19.42
N GLY A 107 -14.32 -4.17 -20.61
CA GLY A 107 -13.31 -5.22 -20.84
C GLY A 107 -11.85 -4.77 -20.59
N ASP A 108 -11.57 -3.48 -20.65
CA ASP A 108 -10.25 -2.90 -20.43
C ASP A 108 -10.00 -2.42 -18.99
N ILE A 109 -10.82 -2.84 -18.02
CA ILE A 109 -10.67 -2.44 -16.60
C ILE A 109 -9.30 -2.88 -16.02
N PHE A 110 -8.79 -4.02 -16.42
CA PHE A 110 -7.46 -4.47 -16.03
C PHE A 110 -6.38 -3.48 -16.49
N TYR A 111 -6.47 -3.02 -17.73
CA TYR A 111 -5.55 -2.05 -18.31
C TYR A 111 -5.61 -0.69 -17.61
N LEU A 112 -6.77 -0.29 -17.07
CA LEU A 112 -6.88 0.92 -16.25
C LEU A 112 -5.86 0.93 -15.09
N HIS A 113 -5.80 -0.15 -14.32
CA HIS A 113 -4.93 -0.25 -13.15
C HIS A 113 -3.50 -0.65 -13.51
N SER A 114 -3.29 -1.54 -14.50
CA SER A 114 -1.95 -1.96 -14.87
C SER A 114 -1.11 -0.80 -15.41
N ARG A 115 -1.64 0.00 -16.34
CA ARG A 115 -0.93 1.18 -16.87
C ARG A 115 -0.69 2.29 -15.84
N LEU A 116 -1.43 2.29 -14.72
CA LEU A 116 -1.20 3.19 -13.61
C LEU A 116 -0.09 2.66 -12.69
N LEU A 117 -0.18 1.41 -12.29
CA LEU A 117 0.68 0.80 -11.27
C LEU A 117 2.07 0.42 -11.79
N GLU A 118 2.20 0.03 -13.06
CA GLU A 118 3.49 -0.25 -13.69
C GLU A 118 4.40 0.99 -13.82
N ARG A 119 3.87 2.18 -13.59
CA ARG A 119 4.66 3.43 -13.54
C ARG A 119 5.48 3.55 -12.24
N ALA A 120 5.14 2.77 -11.21
CA ALA A 120 5.95 2.66 -10.01
C ALA A 120 7.20 1.80 -10.29
N ALA A 121 8.37 2.43 -10.21
CA ALA A 121 9.63 1.80 -10.57
C ALA A 121 10.81 2.41 -9.83
N LYS A 122 11.92 1.68 -9.77
CA LYS A 122 13.24 2.21 -9.42
C LYS A 122 14.05 2.38 -10.70
N ILE A 123 14.54 3.61 -10.92
CA ILE A 123 15.38 3.92 -12.07
C ILE A 123 16.81 3.48 -11.79
N ILE A 124 17.48 2.95 -12.80
CA ILE A 124 18.89 2.56 -12.72
C ILE A 124 19.76 3.75 -12.32
N ASP A 125 20.73 3.50 -11.46
CA ASP A 125 21.69 4.53 -11.01
C ASP A 125 22.77 4.75 -12.06
N ASN A 126 22.34 5.15 -13.26
CA ASN A 126 23.18 5.53 -14.39
C ASN A 126 22.47 6.62 -15.18
N GLN A 127 23.05 7.81 -15.23
CA GLN A 127 22.43 8.98 -15.85
C GLN A 127 22.24 8.84 -17.37
N GLU A 128 23.18 8.23 -18.08
CA GLU A 128 23.10 8.08 -19.54
C GLU A 128 21.94 7.14 -19.91
N VAL A 129 21.81 6.03 -19.18
CA VAL A 129 20.71 5.08 -19.37
C VAL A 129 19.37 5.72 -18.97
N ALA A 130 19.32 6.44 -17.86
CA ALA A 130 18.13 7.14 -17.42
C ALA A 130 17.68 8.21 -18.44
N ALA A 131 18.61 8.93 -19.04
CA ALA A 131 18.33 9.95 -20.07
C ALA A 131 17.86 9.33 -21.40
N SER A 132 18.12 8.05 -21.64
CA SER A 132 17.69 7.33 -22.85
C SER A 132 16.28 6.72 -22.77
N MET A 133 15.56 6.89 -21.66
CA MET A 133 14.18 6.41 -21.51
C MET A 133 13.26 7.02 -22.57
N ASN A 134 12.45 6.18 -23.24
CA ASN A 134 11.62 6.59 -24.37
C ASN A 134 10.46 7.52 -23.99
N ASP A 135 9.95 7.39 -22.76
CA ASP A 135 8.74 8.08 -22.31
C ASP A 135 9.00 9.35 -21.50
N LEU A 136 10.23 9.91 -21.59
CA LEU A 136 10.59 11.13 -20.89
C LEU A 136 9.92 12.34 -21.51
N PRO A 137 9.14 13.13 -20.74
CA PRO A 137 8.66 14.42 -21.20
C PRO A 137 9.81 15.34 -21.63
N ALA A 138 9.64 16.05 -22.73
CA ALA A 138 10.69 16.94 -23.28
C ALA A 138 11.22 17.95 -22.25
N VAL A 139 10.35 18.42 -21.34
CA VAL A 139 10.71 19.37 -20.26
C VAL A 139 11.60 18.78 -19.16
N LEU A 140 11.75 17.46 -19.13
CA LEU A 140 12.55 16.73 -18.12
C LEU A 140 13.90 16.25 -18.66
N LYS A 141 14.13 16.26 -19.98
CA LYS A 141 15.35 15.71 -20.59
C LYS A 141 16.66 16.22 -19.95
N ASP A 142 16.71 17.51 -19.62
CA ASP A 142 17.89 18.12 -19.00
C ASP A 142 17.94 17.96 -17.48
N LYS A 143 16.88 17.41 -16.86
CA LYS A 143 16.72 17.27 -15.40
C LYS A 143 16.77 15.83 -14.91
N VAL A 144 16.77 14.88 -15.84
CA VAL A 144 16.77 13.46 -15.52
C VAL A 144 18.05 13.07 -14.77
N LYS A 145 17.87 12.28 -13.72
CA LYS A 145 18.95 11.67 -12.94
C LYS A 145 18.60 10.22 -12.66
N GLY A 146 19.61 9.36 -12.70
CA GLY A 146 19.43 7.97 -12.27
C GLY A 146 19.19 7.82 -10.77
N GLY A 147 18.84 6.62 -10.34
CA GLY A 147 18.75 6.22 -8.94
C GLY A 147 17.46 6.58 -8.21
N GLY A 148 16.57 7.37 -8.80
CA GLY A 148 15.28 7.71 -8.19
C GLY A 148 14.30 6.53 -8.14
N SER A 149 13.31 6.60 -7.25
CA SER A 149 12.30 5.55 -7.10
C SER A 149 10.90 6.11 -6.87
N LEU A 150 9.90 5.34 -7.33
CA LEU A 150 8.49 5.57 -7.02
C LEU A 150 7.89 4.26 -6.52
N THR A 151 7.47 4.24 -5.27
CA THR A 151 6.76 3.12 -4.65
C THR A 151 5.27 3.44 -4.60
N ALA A 152 4.42 2.52 -5.06
CA ALA A 152 2.97 2.69 -5.02
C ALA A 152 2.32 1.78 -3.97
N LEU A 153 1.41 2.36 -3.19
CA LEU A 153 0.54 1.67 -2.25
C LEU A 153 -0.92 1.88 -2.67
N PRO A 154 -1.46 1.03 -3.57
CA PRO A 154 -2.87 1.09 -3.92
C PRO A 154 -3.72 0.50 -2.80
N ILE A 155 -4.76 1.24 -2.39
CA ILE A 155 -5.78 0.76 -1.48
C ILE A 155 -6.95 0.24 -2.32
N ILE A 156 -7.40 -0.97 -1.98
CA ILE A 156 -8.58 -1.60 -2.56
C ILE A 156 -9.57 -1.89 -1.45
N GLU A 157 -10.77 -1.40 -1.59
CA GLU A 157 -11.87 -1.70 -0.68
C GLU A 157 -12.47 -3.06 -1.04
N THR A 158 -12.56 -3.96 -0.06
CA THR A 158 -13.23 -5.27 -0.20
C THR A 158 -14.56 -5.26 0.55
N GLN A 159 -15.57 -5.91 -0.02
CA GLN A 159 -16.83 -6.12 0.68
C GLN A 159 -16.73 -7.40 1.51
N ALA A 160 -16.97 -7.30 2.81
CA ALA A 160 -16.90 -8.43 3.75
C ALA A 160 -15.59 -9.24 3.70
N GLY A 161 -14.49 -8.62 3.29
CA GLY A 161 -13.19 -9.28 3.16
C GLY A 161 -13.04 -10.18 1.93
N ASP A 162 -13.95 -10.10 0.97
CA ASP A 162 -13.87 -10.90 -0.26
C ASP A 162 -12.76 -10.38 -1.20
N VAL A 163 -11.61 -11.05 -1.15
CA VAL A 163 -10.46 -10.79 -2.04
C VAL A 163 -10.60 -11.48 -3.40
N SER A 164 -11.61 -12.34 -3.59
CA SER A 164 -11.86 -13.06 -4.84
C SER A 164 -12.70 -12.24 -5.84
N ALA A 165 -13.20 -11.09 -5.43
CA ALA A 165 -13.92 -10.15 -6.27
C ALA A 165 -13.03 -9.64 -7.44
N TYR A 166 -13.65 -9.08 -8.47
CA TYR A 166 -12.98 -8.79 -9.74
C TYR A 166 -11.85 -7.76 -9.60
N ILE A 167 -12.09 -6.64 -8.95
CA ILE A 167 -11.08 -5.59 -8.81
C ILE A 167 -9.92 -6.01 -7.88
N PRO A 168 -10.16 -6.59 -6.68
CA PRO A 168 -9.08 -7.08 -5.83
C PRO A 168 -8.16 -8.08 -6.54
N THR A 169 -8.72 -9.08 -7.24
CA THR A 169 -7.92 -10.09 -7.95
C THR A 169 -7.07 -9.49 -9.06
N ASN A 170 -7.58 -8.52 -9.81
CA ASN A 170 -6.84 -7.81 -10.84
C ASN A 170 -5.65 -7.06 -10.22
N VAL A 171 -5.86 -6.31 -9.16
CA VAL A 171 -4.79 -5.50 -8.53
C VAL A 171 -3.74 -6.36 -7.85
N ILE A 172 -4.13 -7.48 -7.21
CA ILE A 172 -3.19 -8.46 -6.65
C ILE A 172 -2.28 -9.04 -7.73
N SER A 173 -2.81 -9.28 -8.93
CA SER A 173 -2.02 -9.83 -10.04
C SER A 173 -1.02 -8.83 -10.64
N ILE A 174 -1.35 -7.54 -10.60
CA ILE A 174 -0.49 -6.45 -11.10
C ILE A 174 0.62 -6.13 -10.10
N THR A 175 0.32 -6.12 -8.79
CA THR A 175 1.24 -5.69 -7.75
C THR A 175 2.18 -6.80 -7.27
N ASP A 176 3.24 -6.44 -6.55
CA ASP A 176 4.22 -7.38 -5.98
C ASP A 176 3.77 -8.02 -4.67
N GLY A 177 2.49 -8.06 -4.41
CA GLY A 177 1.89 -8.67 -3.23
C GLY A 177 0.77 -7.82 -2.64
N GLN A 178 0.27 -8.25 -1.49
CA GLN A 178 -0.81 -7.58 -0.79
C GLN A 178 -0.59 -7.56 0.72
N ILE A 179 -1.03 -6.49 1.35
CA ILE A 179 -1.18 -6.37 2.80
C ILE A 179 -2.68 -6.47 3.09
N PHE A 180 -3.10 -7.55 3.72
CA PHE A 180 -4.51 -7.80 4.02
C PHE A 180 -4.86 -7.30 5.41
N LEU A 181 -5.81 -6.34 5.48
CA LEU A 181 -6.35 -5.81 6.72
C LEU A 181 -7.67 -6.51 7.04
N GLU A 182 -7.79 -7.01 8.26
CA GLU A 182 -8.94 -7.81 8.70
C GLU A 182 -9.72 -7.11 9.81
N THR A 183 -11.02 -6.90 9.57
CA THR A 183 -11.92 -6.24 10.52
C THR A 183 -11.99 -6.98 11.86
N ALA A 184 -11.94 -8.31 11.86
CA ALA A 184 -11.95 -9.10 13.09
C ALA A 184 -10.73 -8.83 13.98
N LEU A 185 -9.54 -8.67 13.39
CA LEU A 185 -8.33 -8.28 14.13
C LEU A 185 -8.43 -6.86 14.67
N PHE A 186 -8.94 -5.92 13.87
CA PHE A 186 -9.17 -4.54 14.29
C PHE A 186 -10.08 -4.46 15.52
N ASN A 187 -11.21 -5.18 15.50
CA ASN A 187 -12.17 -5.23 16.61
C ASN A 187 -11.60 -5.90 17.86
N ARG A 188 -10.64 -6.81 17.72
CA ARG A 188 -9.89 -7.42 18.83
C ARG A 188 -8.82 -6.49 19.41
N GLY A 189 -8.62 -5.28 18.86
CA GLY A 189 -7.60 -4.32 19.29
C GLY A 189 -6.21 -4.57 18.73
N ILE A 190 -6.05 -5.49 17.78
CA ILE A 190 -4.79 -5.74 17.08
C ILE A 190 -4.63 -4.68 15.99
N ARG A 191 -3.72 -3.75 16.22
CA ARG A 191 -3.49 -2.59 15.33
C ARG A 191 -1.99 -2.39 15.09
N PRO A 192 -1.53 -2.39 13.82
CA PRO A 192 -2.32 -2.54 12.58
C PRO A 192 -2.96 -3.93 12.46
N ALA A 193 -4.17 -3.96 11.88
CA ALA A 193 -5.00 -5.17 11.77
C ALA A 193 -4.55 -6.07 10.60
N ILE A 194 -3.25 -6.31 10.48
CA ILE A 194 -2.64 -7.05 9.37
C ILE A 194 -2.78 -8.56 9.60
N ASN A 195 -3.43 -9.25 8.66
CA ASN A 195 -3.40 -10.69 8.63
C ASN A 195 -2.10 -11.20 7.97
N VAL A 196 -1.13 -11.59 8.78
CA VAL A 196 0.19 -12.04 8.32
C VAL A 196 0.10 -13.34 7.49
N GLY A 197 -0.89 -14.19 7.76
CA GLY A 197 -1.07 -15.49 7.08
C GLY A 197 -1.32 -15.34 5.59
N ILE A 198 -2.25 -14.46 5.22
CA ILE A 198 -2.69 -14.25 3.83
C ILE A 198 -2.02 -13.05 3.15
N SER A 199 -1.28 -12.23 3.89
CA SER A 199 -0.46 -11.17 3.30
C SER A 199 0.77 -11.78 2.62
N VAL A 200 1.07 -11.28 1.42
CA VAL A 200 2.19 -11.78 0.60
C VAL A 200 3.01 -10.61 0.10
N SER A 201 4.34 -10.74 0.12
CA SER A 201 5.25 -9.85 -0.59
C SER A 201 6.20 -10.67 -1.46
N ARG A 202 6.20 -10.42 -2.77
CA ARG A 202 7.11 -11.09 -3.72
C ARG A 202 8.56 -10.62 -3.56
N VAL A 203 8.76 -9.41 -3.06
CA VAL A 203 10.09 -8.75 -2.94
C VAL A 203 10.58 -8.72 -1.49
N GLY A 204 9.68 -8.76 -0.51
CA GLY A 204 9.89 -8.41 0.90
C GLY A 204 11.19 -8.91 1.53
N GLY A 205 11.53 -10.20 1.38
CA GLY A 205 12.75 -10.77 1.96
C GLY A 205 14.05 -10.17 1.40
N ASN A 206 14.04 -9.66 0.17
CA ASN A 206 15.21 -9.02 -0.45
C ASN A 206 15.39 -7.57 0.01
N ALA A 207 14.30 -6.90 0.42
CA ALA A 207 14.33 -5.55 0.94
C ALA A 207 14.71 -5.48 2.43
N GLN A 208 14.66 -6.62 3.15
CA GLN A 208 14.98 -6.67 4.57
C GLN A 208 16.48 -6.65 4.86
N ILE A 209 16.87 -5.94 5.92
CA ILE A 209 18.22 -6.05 6.47
C ILE A 209 18.47 -7.47 7.01
N LYS A 210 19.72 -7.92 7.01
CA LYS A 210 20.08 -9.30 7.42
C LYS A 210 19.50 -9.75 8.78
N PRO A 211 19.58 -8.95 9.86
CA PRO A 211 18.97 -9.33 11.16
C PRO A 211 17.45 -9.54 11.05
N MET A 212 16.74 -8.62 10.41
CA MET A 212 15.28 -8.73 10.21
C MET A 212 14.92 -9.97 9.39
N LYS A 213 15.63 -10.22 8.29
CA LYS A 213 15.39 -11.39 7.43
C LYS A 213 15.54 -12.72 8.20
N LYS A 214 16.52 -12.80 9.10
CA LYS A 214 16.74 -14.00 9.93
C LYS A 214 15.58 -14.27 10.89
N ILE A 215 15.04 -13.24 11.51
CA ILE A 215 13.96 -13.34 12.50
C ILE A 215 12.60 -13.47 11.84
N ALA A 216 12.31 -12.62 10.86
CA ALA A 216 11.02 -12.59 10.16
C ALA A 216 10.74 -13.87 9.36
N GLY A 217 11.77 -14.65 9.01
CA GLY A 217 11.63 -15.90 8.25
C GLY A 217 10.73 -16.93 8.93
N THR A 218 10.78 -17.04 10.26
CA THR A 218 9.95 -17.98 11.05
C THR A 218 8.66 -17.34 11.53
N LEU A 219 8.62 -16.02 11.69
CA LEU A 219 7.51 -15.30 12.31
C LEU A 219 6.16 -15.59 11.64
N LYS A 220 6.13 -15.66 10.30
CA LYS A 220 4.90 -15.95 9.55
C LYS A 220 4.36 -17.34 9.87
N ILE A 221 5.24 -18.34 9.93
CA ILE A 221 4.88 -19.73 10.25
C ILE A 221 4.42 -19.83 11.71
N ASP A 222 5.18 -19.23 12.63
CA ASP A 222 4.85 -19.19 14.06
C ASP A 222 3.46 -18.57 14.30
N GLN A 223 3.15 -17.46 13.63
CA GLN A 223 1.85 -16.80 13.76
C GLN A 223 0.71 -17.58 13.11
N ALA A 224 0.95 -18.28 12.00
CA ALA A 224 -0.05 -19.15 11.40
C ALA A 224 -0.40 -20.31 12.32
N GLN A 225 0.60 -21.00 12.88
CA GLN A 225 0.42 -22.09 13.85
C GLN A 225 -0.30 -21.60 15.11
N PHE A 226 0.11 -20.44 15.64
CA PHE A 226 -0.55 -19.83 16.80
C PHE A 226 -2.05 -19.62 16.55
N ARG A 227 -2.43 -19.04 15.41
CA ARG A 227 -3.84 -18.77 15.11
C ARG A 227 -4.66 -20.03 14.95
N GLU A 228 -4.10 -21.07 14.35
CA GLU A 228 -4.73 -22.38 14.24
C GLU A 228 -4.98 -22.97 15.63
N LEU A 229 -3.95 -23.03 16.47
CA LEU A 229 -4.04 -23.57 17.82
C LEU A 229 -4.92 -22.73 18.75
N GLU A 230 -4.89 -21.39 18.63
CA GLU A 230 -5.78 -20.51 19.41
C GLU A 230 -7.26 -20.78 19.13
N SER A 231 -7.61 -21.13 17.89
CA SER A 231 -8.99 -21.48 17.55
C SER A 231 -9.45 -22.77 18.26
N PHE A 232 -8.59 -23.78 18.32
CA PHE A 232 -8.89 -25.03 19.02
C PHE A 232 -9.02 -24.88 20.53
N THR A 233 -8.20 -24.02 21.16
CA THR A 233 -8.25 -23.83 22.62
C THR A 233 -9.54 -23.17 23.11
N LYS A 234 -10.25 -22.45 22.25
CA LYS A 234 -11.58 -21.89 22.58
C LYS A 234 -12.66 -22.95 22.81
N PHE A 235 -12.44 -24.17 22.37
CA PHE A 235 -13.40 -25.28 22.50
C PHE A 235 -13.13 -26.20 23.72
N GLY A 236 -12.18 -25.83 24.62
CA GLY A 236 -12.07 -26.44 25.96
C GLY A 236 -11.35 -27.78 26.03
N GLY A 237 -10.34 -28.01 25.21
CA GLY A 237 -9.47 -29.20 25.33
C GLY A 237 -8.31 -29.03 26.31
N ASP A 238 -7.83 -30.10 26.89
CA ASP A 238 -6.56 -30.16 27.65
C ASP A 238 -5.40 -29.84 26.69
N ILE A 239 -4.62 -28.81 27.04
CA ILE A 239 -3.51 -28.32 26.21
C ILE A 239 -2.23 -28.96 26.72
N ASP A 240 -1.53 -29.72 25.87
CA ASP A 240 -0.21 -30.23 26.18
C ASP A 240 0.83 -29.09 26.34
N PRO A 241 1.94 -29.35 27.09
CA PRO A 241 2.93 -28.30 27.35
C PRO A 241 3.64 -27.73 26.11
N VAL A 242 3.69 -28.48 25.00
CA VAL A 242 4.31 -28.01 23.74
C VAL A 242 3.38 -27.01 23.06
N THR A 243 2.11 -27.37 22.92
CA THR A 243 1.05 -26.50 22.38
C THR A 243 0.92 -25.21 23.21
N ALA A 244 0.97 -25.31 24.54
CA ALA A 244 0.94 -24.14 25.42
C ALA A 244 2.08 -23.15 25.15
N ARG A 245 3.30 -23.65 24.89
CA ARG A 245 4.46 -22.81 24.54
C ARG A 245 4.27 -22.10 23.20
N VAL A 246 3.74 -22.78 22.20
CA VAL A 246 3.47 -22.16 20.87
C VAL A 246 2.46 -21.04 21.00
N ILE A 247 1.40 -21.27 21.79
CA ILE A 247 0.37 -20.25 22.06
C ILE A 247 0.96 -19.06 22.81
N ASP A 248 1.75 -19.28 23.85
CA ASP A 248 2.39 -18.21 24.64
C ASP A 248 3.34 -17.38 23.76
N LYS A 249 4.19 -18.04 22.95
CA LYS A 249 5.06 -17.36 21.98
C LYS A 249 4.27 -16.53 20.97
N GLY A 250 3.21 -17.11 20.39
CA GLY A 250 2.37 -16.43 19.41
C GLY A 250 1.69 -15.18 19.97
N ARG A 251 1.17 -15.25 21.20
CA ARG A 251 0.59 -14.10 21.91
C ARG A 251 1.61 -13.00 22.19
N LYS A 252 2.82 -13.36 22.59
CA LYS A 252 3.90 -12.39 22.82
C LYS A 252 4.28 -11.69 21.52
N ASN A 253 4.47 -12.44 20.43
CA ASN A 253 4.75 -11.89 19.11
C ASN A 253 3.64 -10.95 18.63
N GLU A 254 2.37 -11.36 18.78
CA GLU A 254 1.24 -10.51 18.41
C GLU A 254 1.25 -9.17 19.17
N ARG A 255 1.52 -9.23 20.47
CA ARG A 255 1.58 -8.04 21.31
C ARG A 255 2.75 -7.12 20.98
N LEU A 256 3.91 -7.67 20.60
CA LEU A 256 5.07 -6.89 20.15
C LEU A 256 4.82 -6.18 18.81
N LEU A 257 3.96 -6.75 17.97
CA LEU A 257 3.63 -6.17 16.66
C LEU A 257 2.54 -5.09 16.71
N ILE A 258 1.83 -4.95 17.83
CA ILE A 258 0.86 -3.87 18.02
C ILE A 258 1.61 -2.55 18.17
N GLN A 259 1.22 -1.56 17.37
CA GLN A 259 1.82 -0.23 17.36
C GLN A 259 0.73 0.85 17.48
N PRO A 260 0.94 1.90 18.30
CA PRO A 260 0.07 3.05 18.30
C PRO A 260 0.06 3.76 16.94
N GLN A 261 -1.04 4.45 16.64
CA GLN A 261 -1.11 5.28 15.45
C GLN A 261 -0.12 6.45 15.58
N TYR A 262 0.64 6.72 14.54
CA TYR A 262 1.69 7.76 14.47
C TYR A 262 2.96 7.52 15.31
N GLU A 263 3.08 6.36 15.96
CA GLU A 263 4.28 5.94 16.70
C GLU A 263 4.88 4.64 16.11
N PRO A 264 5.44 4.72 14.89
CA PRO A 264 5.98 3.52 14.25
C PRO A 264 7.21 3.01 14.99
N MET A 265 7.24 1.71 15.23
CA MET A 265 8.38 1.05 15.86
C MET A 265 9.59 1.08 14.92
N ALA A 266 10.73 1.50 15.42
CA ALA A 266 11.97 1.48 14.64
C ALA A 266 12.38 0.03 14.31
N VAL A 267 12.95 -0.18 13.12
CA VAL A 267 13.38 -1.52 12.65
C VAL A 267 14.31 -2.19 13.65
N ALA A 268 15.24 -1.44 14.26
CA ALA A 268 16.16 -1.96 15.28
C ALA A 268 15.39 -2.53 16.50
N VAL A 269 14.39 -1.82 16.97
CA VAL A 269 13.54 -2.26 18.08
C VAL A 269 12.78 -3.53 17.70
N SER A 270 12.22 -3.58 16.49
CA SER A 270 11.47 -4.75 16.02
C SER A 270 12.30 -6.03 16.07
N TYR A 271 13.51 -6.04 15.49
CA TYR A 271 14.30 -7.27 15.43
C TYR A 271 15.02 -7.64 16.75
N THR A 272 15.14 -6.70 17.69
CA THR A 272 15.74 -7.01 19.00
C THR A 272 14.73 -7.59 20.01
N HIS A 273 13.43 -7.42 19.78
CA HIS A 273 12.37 -7.91 20.66
C HIS A 273 11.60 -9.12 20.09
N LEU A 274 11.67 -9.38 18.79
CA LEU A 274 11.12 -10.56 18.13
C LEU A 274 12.08 -11.75 18.24
#